data_ee16d028dc237257c2b1b2249866805f
#
_entry.id   ee16d028dc237257c2b1b2249866805f
#
_cell.length_a   1.000
_cell.length_b   1.000
_cell.length_c   1.000
_cell.angle_alpha   90.00
_cell.angle_beta   90.00
_cell.angle_gamma   90.00
#
_symmetry.space_group_name_H-M   'P 1'
#
loop_
_entity.id
_entity.type
_entity.pdbx_description
1 polymer ?
#
loop_
_entity_poly.entity_id
_entity_poly.type
_entity_poly.pdbx_seq_one_letter_code
_entity_poly.pdbx_strand_id
1 'polypeptide(L)'
;MKKLPLFLLLLVCLLCCGKKKAVEELSPGHTVTIQAGDIKAVFADNTEFGVHRAWYNGVAFLSHKADTVNIFRPRVAGLNFEHIFDGQKWWEPAEVLFEPRACPMSIQRISDRTAELHQGPTSLHKLESWTRFTVTDPHYIDMEFTCIPRAETFDRGYIGLFWASYINTKVDKGYYFIGRKTVEDQKQWVEINSPAHNIESSVRYELDERDPGFVEGYPPRLFNNYMDYRYSYPFYYGRRGKMAWMLMFEQAGPVRFSHSPTSGAPVGPGTEPAWDFHYLFYDYKVGEKYGFKARLVYKPFVSREDIIEEYENWSGEKVEMP
;
A
#
# COMPACT_ATOMS: atom_id res chain seq x y z
N MET A 1 -58.85 -62.89 -20.55
CA MET A 1 -58.78 -61.42 -20.77
C MET A 1 -57.94 -60.83 -19.67
N LYS A 2 -56.64 -60.61 -19.90
CA LYS A 2 -55.74 -59.97 -18.94
C LYS A 2 -55.15 -58.75 -19.64
N LYS A 3 -55.41 -57.55 -19.05
CA LYS A 3 -54.92 -56.25 -19.53
C LYS A 3 -53.44 -56.08 -19.13
N LEU A 4 -52.60 -55.73 -20.09
CA LEU A 4 -51.17 -55.38 -19.91
C LEU A 4 -51.09 -53.83 -19.61
N PRO A 5 -50.36 -53.39 -18.61
CA PRO A 5 -50.16 -51.97 -18.39
C PRO A 5 -48.97 -51.46 -19.23
N LEU A 6 -49.18 -50.36 -19.88
CA LEU A 6 -48.23 -49.58 -20.66
C LEU A 6 -47.23 -48.87 -19.72
N PHE A 7 -45.95 -49.23 -19.79
CA PHE A 7 -44.88 -48.56 -19.05
C PHE A 7 -44.45 -47.30 -19.82
N LEU A 8 -44.77 -46.15 -19.25
CA LEU A 8 -44.33 -44.86 -19.75
C LEU A 8 -42.92 -44.59 -19.26
N LEU A 9 -41.94 -44.64 -20.16
CA LEU A 9 -40.53 -44.35 -19.87
C LEU A 9 -40.34 -42.84 -19.81
N LEU A 10 -40.25 -42.30 -18.60
CA LEU A 10 -39.92 -40.88 -18.37
C LEU A 10 -38.44 -40.68 -18.54
N LEU A 11 -38.02 -40.06 -19.65
CA LEU A 11 -36.64 -39.67 -19.93
C LEU A 11 -36.34 -38.40 -19.11
N VAL A 12 -35.65 -38.55 -17.95
CA VAL A 12 -35.18 -37.44 -17.15
C VAL A 12 -33.92 -36.89 -17.78
N CYS A 13 -34.02 -35.82 -18.55
CA CYS A 13 -32.88 -35.01 -18.96
C CYS A 13 -32.29 -34.31 -17.73
N LEU A 14 -31.20 -34.85 -17.19
CA LEU A 14 -30.33 -34.17 -16.25
C LEU A 14 -29.61 -33.02 -16.97
N LEU A 15 -30.23 -31.87 -16.96
CA LEU A 15 -29.56 -30.59 -17.23
C LEU A 15 -28.52 -30.38 -16.13
N CYS A 16 -27.27 -30.71 -16.38
CA CYS A 16 -26.12 -30.24 -15.62
C CYS A 16 -26.03 -28.72 -15.76
N CYS A 17 -26.80 -28.02 -14.96
CA CYS A 17 -26.63 -26.58 -14.75
C CYS A 17 -25.38 -26.40 -13.90
N GLY A 18 -24.21 -26.27 -14.55
CA GLY A 18 -22.97 -25.88 -13.89
C GLY A 18 -23.22 -24.53 -13.21
N LYS A 19 -23.44 -24.57 -11.90
CA LYS A 19 -23.42 -23.36 -11.07
C LYS A 19 -22.04 -22.71 -11.25
N LYS A 20 -21.95 -21.69 -12.13
CA LYS A 20 -20.89 -20.68 -12.00
C LYS A 20 -20.99 -20.23 -10.55
N LYS A 21 -19.97 -20.52 -9.73
CA LYS A 21 -19.82 -19.89 -8.42
C LYS A 21 -19.89 -18.40 -8.69
N ALA A 22 -20.99 -17.76 -8.29
CA ALA A 22 -21.04 -16.32 -8.18
C ALA A 22 -19.83 -15.94 -7.34
N VAL A 23 -19.04 -14.98 -7.80
CA VAL A 23 -18.00 -14.34 -6.99
C VAL A 23 -18.78 -13.81 -5.80
N GLU A 24 -18.57 -14.42 -4.64
CA GLU A 24 -19.19 -14.02 -3.38
C GLU A 24 -18.95 -12.53 -3.24
N GLU A 25 -20.02 -11.74 -3.13
CA GLU A 25 -19.91 -10.30 -2.93
C GLU A 25 -19.20 -10.10 -1.58
N LEU A 26 -17.93 -9.72 -1.65
CA LEU A 26 -17.08 -9.57 -0.47
C LEU A 26 -17.68 -8.50 0.42
N SER A 27 -18.28 -8.90 1.54
CA SER A 27 -18.85 -8.08 2.63
C SER A 27 -19.46 -6.74 2.19
N PRO A 28 -20.75 -6.69 1.83
CA PRO A 28 -21.41 -5.43 1.47
C PRO A 28 -21.20 -4.38 2.56
N GLY A 29 -20.70 -3.20 2.17
CA GLY A 29 -20.45 -2.09 3.08
C GLY A 29 -19.00 -1.97 3.62
N HIS A 30 -18.16 -3.01 3.47
CA HIS A 30 -16.77 -3.00 3.95
C HIS A 30 -15.74 -3.15 2.84
N THR A 31 -16.18 -3.36 1.60
CA THR A 31 -15.31 -3.48 0.43
C THR A 31 -15.89 -2.83 -0.80
N VAL A 32 -15.01 -2.38 -1.69
CA VAL A 32 -15.34 -1.91 -3.03
C VAL A 32 -14.44 -2.62 -4.04
N THR A 33 -15.04 -3.40 -4.95
CA THR A 33 -14.31 -4.04 -6.05
C THR A 33 -14.41 -3.19 -7.30
N ILE A 34 -13.26 -2.88 -7.92
CA ILE A 34 -13.17 -2.17 -9.20
C ILE A 34 -12.34 -3.01 -10.16
N GLN A 35 -12.85 -3.17 -11.38
CA GLN A 35 -12.11 -3.78 -12.48
C GLN A 35 -12.12 -2.81 -13.65
N ALA A 36 -10.94 -2.36 -14.06
CA ALA A 36 -10.78 -1.44 -15.17
C ALA A 36 -9.42 -1.68 -15.85
N GLY A 37 -9.36 -1.45 -17.16
CA GLY A 37 -8.17 -1.73 -17.96
C GLY A 37 -7.71 -3.19 -17.79
N ASP A 38 -6.49 -3.36 -17.32
CA ASP A 38 -5.85 -4.66 -17.15
C ASP A 38 -5.87 -5.16 -15.70
N ILE A 39 -6.35 -4.37 -14.76
CA ILE A 39 -6.30 -4.70 -13.32
C ILE A 39 -7.69 -4.90 -12.71
N LYS A 40 -7.69 -5.73 -11.67
CA LYS A 40 -8.80 -5.87 -10.71
C LYS A 40 -8.27 -5.55 -9.32
N ALA A 41 -8.92 -4.62 -8.65
CA ALA A 41 -8.60 -4.21 -7.28
C ALA A 41 -9.81 -4.41 -6.36
N VAL A 42 -9.56 -4.80 -5.10
CA VAL A 42 -10.52 -4.77 -4.01
C VAL A 42 -9.98 -3.84 -2.94
N PHE A 43 -10.69 -2.78 -2.69
CA PHE A 43 -10.42 -1.84 -1.60
C PHE A 43 -11.24 -2.22 -0.38
N ALA A 44 -10.66 -2.10 0.81
CA ALA A 44 -11.30 -2.50 2.05
C ALA A 44 -11.06 -1.49 3.16
N ASP A 45 -12.04 -1.31 4.04
CA ASP A 45 -11.81 -0.70 5.34
C ASP A 45 -11.08 -1.68 6.29
N ASN A 46 -10.95 -1.34 7.57
CA ASN A 46 -10.23 -2.17 8.54
C ASN A 46 -11.10 -3.22 9.25
N THR A 47 -12.25 -3.57 8.69
CA THR A 47 -13.16 -4.60 9.21
C THR A 47 -12.75 -5.99 8.70
N GLU A 48 -12.98 -7.02 9.50
CA GLU A 48 -12.74 -8.41 9.09
C GLU A 48 -13.78 -8.88 8.07
N PHE A 49 -13.32 -9.56 7.01
CA PHE A 49 -14.21 -10.22 6.04
C PHE A 49 -13.54 -11.42 5.36
N GLY A 50 -14.24 -12.53 5.23
CA GLY A 50 -13.71 -13.75 4.64
C GLY A 50 -12.40 -14.18 5.30
N VAL A 51 -11.30 -14.19 4.54
CA VAL A 51 -9.96 -14.46 5.07
C VAL A 51 -9.18 -13.19 5.44
N HIS A 52 -9.69 -12.02 5.10
CA HIS A 52 -9.06 -10.73 5.41
C HIS A 52 -9.17 -10.45 6.91
N ARG A 53 -8.05 -10.10 7.53
CA ARG A 53 -7.99 -9.84 8.95
C ARG A 53 -8.47 -8.42 9.26
N ALA A 54 -9.19 -8.27 10.39
CA ALA A 54 -9.39 -6.96 10.99
C ALA A 54 -8.07 -6.17 11.11
N TRP A 55 -8.19 -4.85 11.13
CA TRP A 55 -7.09 -3.88 11.24
C TRP A 55 -6.33 -3.60 9.94
N TYR A 56 -6.56 -4.32 8.85
CA TYR A 56 -5.90 -4.04 7.58
C TYR A 56 -6.87 -3.33 6.63
N ASN A 57 -6.48 -2.14 6.17
CA ASN A 57 -7.23 -1.30 5.25
C ASN A 57 -6.46 -1.09 3.93
N GLY A 58 -7.07 -0.41 2.96
CA GLY A 58 -6.43 -0.08 1.69
C GLY A 58 -6.74 -1.09 0.60
N VAL A 59 -5.72 -1.61 -0.09
CA VAL A 59 -5.87 -2.51 -1.24
C VAL A 59 -5.74 -3.96 -0.78
N ALA A 60 -6.86 -4.63 -0.47
CA ALA A 60 -6.88 -6.01 0.00
C ALA A 60 -6.56 -7.02 -1.11
N PHE A 61 -6.81 -6.66 -2.36
CA PHE A 61 -6.54 -7.49 -3.53
C PHE A 61 -6.16 -6.63 -4.73
N LEU A 62 -5.12 -7.02 -5.43
CA LEU A 62 -4.74 -6.45 -6.71
C LEU A 62 -4.18 -7.55 -7.61
N SER A 63 -4.75 -7.69 -8.80
CA SER A 63 -4.27 -8.59 -9.84
C SER A 63 -4.29 -7.92 -11.21
N HIS A 64 -3.55 -8.48 -12.14
CA HIS A 64 -3.46 -8.03 -13.53
C HIS A 64 -3.90 -9.17 -14.47
N LYS A 65 -4.35 -8.86 -15.71
CA LYS A 65 -4.72 -9.89 -16.70
C LYS A 65 -3.59 -10.89 -16.97
N ALA A 66 -2.33 -10.43 -16.91
CA ALA A 66 -1.14 -11.25 -17.10
C ALA A 66 -0.74 -12.07 -15.85
N ASP A 67 -1.23 -11.70 -14.67
CA ASP A 67 -1.01 -12.41 -13.40
C ASP A 67 -2.25 -12.23 -12.50
N THR A 68 -3.06 -13.27 -12.43
CA THR A 68 -4.32 -13.24 -11.68
C THR A 68 -4.16 -13.48 -10.17
N VAL A 69 -2.92 -13.74 -9.72
CA VAL A 69 -2.61 -13.91 -8.31
C VAL A 69 -2.52 -12.56 -7.62
N ASN A 70 -3.08 -12.44 -6.43
CA ASN A 70 -2.97 -11.23 -5.63
C ASN A 70 -1.49 -10.89 -5.38
N ILE A 71 -1.07 -9.65 -5.72
CA ILE A 71 0.28 -9.16 -5.42
C ILE A 71 0.51 -9.05 -3.91
N PHE A 72 -0.53 -8.80 -3.13
CA PHE A 72 -0.45 -8.71 -1.68
C PHE A 72 -0.64 -10.07 -1.02
N ARG A 73 -0.03 -10.22 0.15
CA ARG A 73 -0.20 -11.43 0.98
C ARG A 73 -1.67 -11.64 1.32
N PRO A 74 -2.14 -12.89 1.30
CA PRO A 74 -3.47 -13.21 1.81
C PRO A 74 -3.66 -12.71 3.25
N ARG A 75 -4.86 -12.24 3.57
CA ARG A 75 -5.30 -11.78 4.91
C ARG A 75 -4.84 -10.39 5.32
N VAL A 76 -3.96 -9.73 4.55
CA VAL A 76 -3.47 -8.36 4.80
C VAL A 76 -3.69 -7.51 3.55
N ALA A 77 -3.13 -6.32 3.47
CA ALA A 77 -3.36 -5.38 2.36
C ALA A 77 -2.07 -4.71 1.89
N GLY A 78 -2.13 -4.05 0.73
CA GLY A 78 -1.18 -3.03 0.30
C GLY A 78 -1.76 -1.64 0.48
N LEU A 79 -0.89 -0.63 0.45
CA LEU A 79 -1.25 0.76 0.74
C LEU A 79 -2.10 0.88 2.03
N ASN A 80 -1.78 0.04 3.01
CA ASN A 80 -2.45 -0.03 4.30
C ASN A 80 -1.97 1.10 5.19
N PHE A 81 -2.85 2.03 5.55
CA PHE A 81 -2.55 3.10 6.49
C PHE A 81 -2.35 2.49 7.88
N GLU A 82 -1.11 2.50 8.37
CA GLU A 82 -0.68 1.66 9.48
C GLU A 82 -0.33 2.43 10.74
N HIS A 83 0.48 3.50 10.63
CA HIS A 83 0.92 4.27 11.79
C HIS A 83 0.67 5.76 11.61
N ILE A 84 0.36 6.41 12.73
CA ILE A 84 0.53 7.86 12.94
C ILE A 84 1.62 8.02 13.98
N PHE A 85 2.58 8.91 13.77
CA PHE A 85 3.68 9.14 14.69
C PHE A 85 4.16 10.59 14.66
N ASP A 86 4.76 11.02 15.77
CA ASP A 86 5.38 12.35 15.92
C ASP A 86 6.76 12.27 16.62
N GLY A 87 7.33 11.06 16.71
CA GLY A 87 8.61 10.84 17.40
C GLY A 87 8.53 10.72 18.91
N GLN A 88 7.33 10.74 19.51
CA GLN A 88 7.07 10.44 20.92
C GLN A 88 6.99 8.93 21.18
N LYS A 89 6.94 8.55 22.46
CA LYS A 89 6.95 7.12 22.89
C LYS A 89 5.58 6.44 22.79
N TRP A 90 4.99 6.40 21.59
CA TRP A 90 3.68 5.80 21.34
C TRP A 90 3.79 4.45 20.63
N TRP A 91 4.42 3.45 21.24
CA TRP A 91 4.54 2.12 20.65
C TRP A 91 3.84 1.01 21.43
N GLU A 92 3.27 1.33 22.59
CA GLU A 92 2.46 0.41 23.42
C GLU A 92 1.29 1.18 24.05
N PRO A 93 0.10 0.61 24.14
CA PRO A 93 -0.29 -0.71 23.58
C PRO A 93 -0.38 -0.71 22.04
N ALA A 94 -0.63 -1.88 21.43
CA ALA A 94 -0.66 -2.04 19.97
C ALA A 94 -1.69 -1.12 19.27
N GLU A 95 -2.79 -0.79 19.94
CA GLU A 95 -3.83 0.12 19.46
C GLU A 95 -3.30 1.55 19.26
N VAL A 96 -2.30 1.96 20.02
CA VAL A 96 -1.63 3.25 19.88
C VAL A 96 -0.62 3.20 18.75
N LEU A 97 0.23 2.16 18.72
CA LEU A 97 1.22 1.97 17.67
C LEU A 97 0.57 1.86 16.29
N PHE A 98 -0.57 1.16 16.20
CA PHE A 98 -1.33 0.94 14.97
C PHE A 98 -2.64 1.75 14.95
N GLU A 99 -2.61 2.97 15.47
CA GLU A 99 -3.81 3.78 15.68
C GLU A 99 -4.75 3.87 14.46
N PRO A 100 -4.27 4.12 13.22
CA PRO A 100 -5.15 4.14 12.05
C PRO A 100 -5.83 2.79 11.80
N ARG A 101 -5.18 1.69 12.13
CA ARG A 101 -5.72 0.34 11.95
C ARG A 101 -6.72 -0.02 13.03
N ALA A 102 -6.52 0.48 14.26
CA ALA A 102 -7.36 0.19 15.42
C ALA A 102 -8.61 1.09 15.51
N CYS A 103 -8.56 2.30 14.95
CA CYS A 103 -9.70 3.22 14.93
C CYS A 103 -10.68 2.88 13.79
N PRO A 104 -12.00 3.01 14.00
CA PRO A 104 -13.01 2.72 12.99
C PRO A 104 -12.76 3.48 11.68
N MET A 105 -12.94 2.80 10.57
CA MET A 105 -12.84 3.32 9.21
C MET A 105 -14.07 2.87 8.42
N SER A 106 -14.49 3.65 7.45
CA SER A 106 -15.56 3.30 6.52
C SER A 106 -15.07 3.40 5.09
N ILE A 107 -15.69 2.63 4.20
CA ILE A 107 -15.41 2.69 2.76
C ILE A 107 -16.70 2.96 1.99
N GLN A 108 -16.60 3.74 0.93
CA GLN A 108 -17.69 3.99 -0.01
C GLN A 108 -17.22 3.97 -1.45
N ARG A 109 -18.11 3.57 -2.35
CA ARG A 109 -17.93 3.72 -3.79
C ARG A 109 -18.31 5.15 -4.19
N ILE A 110 -17.39 5.91 -4.74
CA ILE A 110 -17.64 7.27 -5.22
C ILE A 110 -18.08 7.27 -6.69
N SER A 111 -17.52 6.35 -7.49
CA SER A 111 -17.86 6.15 -8.91
C SER A 111 -17.58 4.71 -9.33
N ASP A 112 -17.79 4.39 -10.60
CA ASP A 112 -17.45 3.08 -11.16
C ASP A 112 -15.96 2.75 -11.06
N ARG A 113 -15.10 3.78 -10.92
CA ARG A 113 -13.63 3.66 -10.88
C ARG A 113 -13.00 4.15 -9.59
N THR A 114 -13.79 4.65 -8.63
CA THR A 114 -13.26 5.33 -7.44
C THR A 114 -13.89 4.79 -6.17
N ALA A 115 -13.04 4.42 -5.21
CA ALA A 115 -13.38 4.11 -3.84
C ALA A 115 -12.74 5.13 -2.89
N GLU A 116 -13.39 5.43 -1.77
CA GLU A 116 -12.88 6.33 -0.75
C GLU A 116 -13.02 5.69 0.63
N LEU A 117 -11.92 5.67 1.36
CA LEU A 117 -11.87 5.38 2.79
C LEU A 117 -11.96 6.68 3.57
N HIS A 118 -12.77 6.70 4.62
CA HIS A 118 -12.86 7.79 5.58
C HIS A 118 -12.62 7.27 6.98
N GLN A 119 -11.77 7.93 7.71
CA GLN A 119 -11.52 7.71 9.13
C GLN A 119 -11.77 9.00 9.89
N GLY A 120 -12.71 8.98 10.83
CA GLY A 120 -12.93 10.10 11.75
C GLY A 120 -11.70 10.38 12.62
N PRO A 121 -11.73 11.44 13.44
CA PRO A 121 -10.61 11.77 14.31
C PRO A 121 -10.18 10.57 15.17
N THR A 122 -8.92 10.16 15.04
CA THR A 122 -8.36 9.02 15.74
C THR A 122 -8.29 9.23 17.25
N SER A 123 -8.08 8.15 18.01
CA SER A 123 -8.22 8.21 19.49
C SER A 123 -7.14 9.04 20.17
N LEU A 124 -5.88 8.95 19.73
CA LEU A 124 -4.74 9.66 20.32
C LEU A 124 -4.46 10.96 19.55
N HIS A 125 -4.07 10.84 18.28
CA HIS A 125 -3.61 11.97 17.47
C HIS A 125 -4.73 12.87 16.95
N LYS A 126 -6.01 12.49 17.13
CA LYS A 126 -7.17 13.28 16.65
C LYS A 126 -7.06 13.65 15.17
N LEU A 127 -6.42 12.80 14.37
CA LEU A 127 -6.27 13.00 12.94
C LEU A 127 -7.49 12.41 12.22
N GLU A 128 -8.20 13.22 11.47
CA GLU A 128 -9.25 12.78 10.54
C GLU A 128 -8.66 12.65 9.15
N SER A 129 -9.00 11.57 8.41
CA SER A 129 -8.38 11.31 7.11
C SER A 129 -9.32 10.71 6.08
N TRP A 130 -8.99 10.96 4.81
CA TRP A 130 -9.62 10.38 3.63
C TRP A 130 -8.55 9.82 2.71
N THR A 131 -8.76 8.59 2.23
CA THR A 131 -7.91 7.99 1.20
C THR A 131 -8.77 7.62 0.00
N ARG A 132 -8.58 8.30 -1.11
CA ARG A 132 -9.29 8.03 -2.37
C ARG A 132 -8.41 7.23 -3.30
N PHE A 133 -8.96 6.14 -3.83
CA PHE A 133 -8.32 5.30 -4.84
C PHE A 133 -9.12 5.35 -6.13
N THR A 134 -8.49 5.74 -7.22
CA THR A 134 -9.09 5.75 -8.55
C THR A 134 -8.33 4.80 -9.47
N VAL A 135 -9.05 3.80 -10.02
CA VAL A 135 -8.46 2.88 -10.99
C VAL A 135 -8.50 3.49 -12.37
N THR A 136 -7.31 3.66 -12.98
CA THR A 136 -7.13 4.32 -14.27
C THR A 136 -6.51 3.34 -15.28
N ASP A 137 -7.04 3.34 -16.52
CA ASP A 137 -6.51 2.50 -17.59
C ASP A 137 -5.06 2.90 -17.93
N PRO A 138 -4.21 1.95 -18.35
CA PRO A 138 -4.51 0.53 -18.47
C PRO A 138 -4.29 -0.25 -17.14
N HIS A 139 -3.45 0.22 -16.20
CA HIS A 139 -3.01 -0.59 -15.06
C HIS A 139 -2.57 0.27 -13.86
N TYR A 140 -3.25 1.39 -13.61
CA TYR A 140 -2.91 2.35 -12.56
C TYR A 140 -3.95 2.38 -11.43
N ILE A 141 -3.46 2.66 -10.22
CA ILE A 141 -4.27 3.10 -9.10
C ILE A 141 -3.71 4.44 -8.64
N ASP A 142 -4.47 5.52 -8.86
CA ASP A 142 -4.17 6.82 -8.29
C ASP A 142 -4.66 6.87 -6.86
N MET A 143 -3.78 7.21 -5.94
CA MET A 143 -4.06 7.40 -4.51
C MET A 143 -3.98 8.88 -4.18
N GLU A 144 -5.05 9.43 -3.63
CA GLU A 144 -5.10 10.77 -3.06
C GLU A 144 -5.41 10.65 -1.57
N PHE A 145 -4.46 11.02 -0.75
CA PHE A 145 -4.63 11.07 0.71
C PHE A 145 -4.82 12.51 1.16
N THR A 146 -5.76 12.72 2.08
CA THR A 146 -5.92 14.00 2.78
C THR A 146 -6.19 13.75 4.25
N CYS A 147 -5.71 14.68 5.11
CA CYS A 147 -5.99 14.64 6.54
C CYS A 147 -6.15 16.03 7.13
N ILE A 148 -6.81 16.09 8.28
CA ILE A 148 -7.02 17.30 9.07
C ILE A 148 -6.74 16.96 10.54
N PRO A 149 -5.71 17.52 11.18
CA PRO A 149 -5.52 17.42 12.62
C PRO A 149 -6.63 18.20 13.33
N ARG A 150 -7.39 17.51 14.18
CA ARG A 150 -8.54 18.09 14.90
C ARG A 150 -8.19 18.62 16.28
N ALA A 151 -6.97 18.37 16.75
CA ALA A 151 -6.45 18.90 18.01
C ALA A 151 -4.92 19.05 17.93
N GLU A 152 -4.34 19.76 18.89
CA GLU A 152 -2.90 19.94 19.02
C GLU A 152 -2.32 18.74 19.79
N THR A 153 -1.93 17.70 19.07
CA THR A 153 -1.53 16.39 19.63
C THR A 153 -0.19 15.87 19.10
N PHE A 154 0.44 16.59 18.19
CA PHE A 154 1.75 16.25 17.64
C PHE A 154 2.82 17.13 18.29
N ASP A 155 3.31 16.72 19.45
CA ASP A 155 4.17 17.51 20.34
C ASP A 155 5.49 17.97 19.72
N ARG A 156 5.95 17.29 18.65
CA ARG A 156 7.20 17.65 17.98
C ARG A 156 7.00 18.49 16.72
N GLY A 157 5.79 18.99 16.49
CA GLY A 157 5.47 19.91 15.41
C GLY A 157 5.39 19.29 14.02
N TYR A 158 5.32 17.96 13.92
CA TYR A 158 5.11 17.28 12.63
C TYR A 158 4.12 16.13 12.73
N ILE A 159 3.44 15.88 11.62
CA ILE A 159 2.57 14.70 11.44
C ILE A 159 3.35 13.67 10.63
N GLY A 160 3.67 12.53 11.23
CA GLY A 160 4.27 11.38 10.56
C GLY A 160 3.21 10.32 10.26
N LEU A 161 3.12 9.87 9.00
CA LEU A 161 2.13 8.91 8.54
C LEU A 161 2.83 7.78 7.80
N PHE A 162 2.43 6.53 8.04
CA PHE A 162 3.09 5.35 7.49
C PHE A 162 2.10 4.41 6.80
N TRP A 163 2.47 3.94 5.61
CA TRP A 163 1.72 2.94 4.84
C TRP A 163 2.56 1.71 4.59
N ALA A 164 1.97 0.54 4.86
CA ALA A 164 2.58 -0.75 4.58
C ALA A 164 1.96 -1.44 3.37
N SER A 165 2.79 -2.07 2.56
CA SER A 165 2.37 -2.91 1.44
C SER A 165 2.99 -4.30 1.58
N TYR A 166 2.21 -5.26 2.06
CA TYR A 166 2.64 -6.63 2.34
C TYR A 166 2.66 -7.45 1.06
N ILE A 167 3.85 -7.67 0.48
CA ILE A 167 4.00 -8.27 -0.84
C ILE A 167 4.05 -9.80 -0.77
N ASN A 168 3.30 -10.45 -1.65
CA ASN A 168 3.26 -11.91 -1.79
C ASN A 168 4.43 -12.40 -2.67
N THR A 169 5.66 -12.29 -2.15
CA THR A 169 6.87 -12.83 -2.78
C THR A 169 7.84 -13.36 -1.75
N LYS A 170 8.54 -14.44 -2.08
CA LYS A 170 9.56 -15.05 -1.21
C LYS A 170 10.96 -14.95 -1.79
N VAL A 171 11.07 -14.51 -3.04
CA VAL A 171 12.33 -14.49 -3.81
C VAL A 171 12.81 -13.04 -3.94
N ASP A 172 12.09 -12.23 -4.68
CA ASP A 172 12.46 -10.83 -4.92
C ASP A 172 11.95 -9.98 -3.76
N LYS A 173 12.73 -9.88 -2.67
CA LYS A 173 12.29 -9.21 -1.45
C LYS A 173 12.55 -7.71 -1.45
N GLY A 174 13.62 -7.28 -2.10
CA GLY A 174 13.97 -5.87 -2.22
C GLY A 174 13.17 -5.14 -3.28
N TYR A 175 13.29 -3.83 -3.28
CA TYR A 175 12.84 -2.96 -4.36
C TYR A 175 13.93 -1.97 -4.75
N TYR A 176 13.76 -1.29 -5.88
CA TYR A 176 14.78 -0.46 -6.52
C TYR A 176 14.31 0.98 -6.65
N PHE A 177 15.24 1.91 -6.45
CA PHE A 177 15.08 3.33 -6.70
C PHE A 177 16.35 3.90 -7.34
N ILE A 178 16.28 5.09 -7.93
CA ILE A 178 17.45 5.83 -8.39
C ILE A 178 17.93 6.73 -7.26
N GLY A 179 19.21 6.62 -6.91
CA GLY A 179 19.75 7.37 -5.79
C GLY A 179 21.27 7.36 -5.71
N ARG A 180 21.80 7.99 -4.68
CA ARG A 180 23.23 8.14 -4.39
C ARG A 180 23.47 8.29 -2.89
N LYS A 181 24.72 8.19 -2.44
CA LYS A 181 25.07 8.40 -1.02
C LYS A 181 25.21 9.88 -0.68
N THR A 182 25.94 10.61 -1.51
CA THR A 182 26.13 12.06 -1.39
C THR A 182 25.72 12.76 -2.68
N VAL A 183 25.54 14.08 -2.65
CA VAL A 183 25.14 14.87 -3.85
C VAL A 183 26.24 14.94 -4.91
N GLU A 184 27.48 14.63 -4.55
CA GLU A 184 28.63 14.58 -5.46
C GLU A 184 28.73 13.24 -6.20
N ASP A 185 28.10 12.18 -5.67
CA ASP A 185 28.13 10.86 -6.30
C ASP A 185 27.24 10.81 -7.55
N GLN A 186 27.56 9.92 -8.47
CA GLN A 186 26.69 9.62 -9.60
C GLN A 186 25.42 8.92 -9.12
N LYS A 187 24.28 9.30 -9.67
CA LYS A 187 23.02 8.60 -9.48
C LYS A 187 23.11 7.18 -10.03
N GLN A 188 22.55 6.23 -9.35
CA GLN A 188 22.54 4.82 -9.77
C GLN A 188 21.27 4.12 -9.33
N TRP A 189 20.96 2.98 -9.92
CA TRP A 189 19.96 2.07 -9.39
C TRP A 189 20.44 1.43 -8.09
N VAL A 190 19.73 1.66 -7.03
CA VAL A 190 20.00 1.15 -5.69
C VAL A 190 18.91 0.17 -5.32
N GLU A 191 19.28 -1.00 -4.82
CA GLU A 191 18.37 -1.94 -4.19
C GLU A 191 18.34 -1.68 -2.68
N ILE A 192 17.14 -1.53 -2.12
CA ILE A 192 16.92 -1.67 -0.69
C ILE A 192 16.51 -3.11 -0.39
N ASN A 193 17.30 -3.78 0.43
CA ASN A 193 17.00 -5.10 0.98
C ASN A 193 17.56 -5.12 2.41
N SER A 194 16.79 -4.55 3.32
CA SER A 194 17.19 -4.34 4.72
C SER A 194 17.67 -5.64 5.36
N PRO A 195 18.76 -5.61 6.14
CA PRO A 195 19.34 -6.81 6.74
C PRO A 195 18.42 -7.44 7.80
N ALA A 196 17.57 -6.63 8.43
CA ALA A 196 16.56 -7.08 9.37
C ALA A 196 15.40 -6.07 9.44
N HIS A 197 14.28 -6.48 10.04
CA HIS A 197 13.18 -5.57 10.33
C HIS A 197 13.64 -4.40 11.20
N ASN A 198 13.32 -3.17 10.81
CA ASN A 198 13.73 -1.91 11.46
C ASN A 198 15.22 -1.54 11.37
N ILE A 199 16.03 -2.23 10.57
CA ILE A 199 17.44 -1.92 10.40
C ILE A 199 17.72 -1.52 8.95
N GLU A 200 18.37 -0.37 8.74
CA GLU A 200 18.62 0.22 7.41
C GLU A 200 17.38 0.18 6.52
N SER A 201 16.25 0.53 7.13
CA SER A 201 14.93 0.28 6.59
C SER A 201 14.29 1.49 5.94
N SER A 202 14.89 2.69 6.09
CA SER A 202 14.34 3.93 5.54
C SER A 202 15.28 4.58 4.54
N VAL A 203 14.70 5.22 3.51
CA VAL A 203 15.41 6.02 2.51
C VAL A 203 14.74 7.39 2.41
N ARG A 204 15.53 8.45 2.51
CA ARG A 204 15.05 9.83 2.35
C ARG A 204 15.50 10.44 1.03
N TYR A 205 14.86 11.54 0.65
CA TYR A 205 15.25 12.32 -0.51
C TYR A 205 16.67 12.91 -0.35
N GLU A 206 17.42 12.97 -1.44
CA GLU A 206 18.82 13.42 -1.41
C GLU A 206 19.01 14.86 -0.94
N LEU A 207 18.02 15.73 -1.16
CA LEU A 207 18.03 17.12 -0.70
C LEU A 207 17.21 17.35 0.60
N ASP A 208 16.69 16.28 1.21
CA ASP A 208 15.97 16.42 2.49
C ASP A 208 16.97 16.38 3.66
N GLU A 209 17.21 17.55 4.24
CA GLU A 209 18.06 17.71 5.42
C GLU A 209 17.27 17.75 6.73
N ARG A 210 15.93 17.74 6.66
CA ARG A 210 15.10 17.78 7.86
C ARG A 210 15.16 16.47 8.62
N ASP A 211 15.52 16.54 9.89
CA ASP A 211 15.35 15.45 10.85
C ASP A 211 14.07 15.71 11.65
N PRO A 212 13.06 14.85 11.56
CA PRO A 212 11.85 15.01 12.36
C PRO A 212 12.13 14.95 13.87
N GLY A 213 13.26 14.32 14.24
CA GLY A 213 13.65 14.08 15.62
C GLY A 213 12.77 13.01 16.29
N PHE A 214 13.35 12.33 17.24
CA PHE A 214 12.67 11.35 18.09
C PHE A 214 13.12 11.56 19.53
N VAL A 215 12.26 11.21 20.49
CA VAL A 215 12.65 11.28 21.91
C VAL A 215 13.81 10.35 22.19
N GLU A 216 14.62 10.70 23.19
CA GLU A 216 15.75 9.86 23.62
C GLU A 216 15.27 8.44 23.95
N GLY A 217 16.02 7.44 23.46
CA GLY A 217 15.72 6.03 23.62
C GLY A 217 14.55 5.53 22.76
N TYR A 218 14.11 6.29 21.74
CA TYR A 218 13.16 5.78 20.75
C TYR A 218 13.74 4.58 20.01
N PRO A 219 13.05 3.44 19.96
CA PRO A 219 13.60 2.25 19.34
C PRO A 219 13.69 2.40 17.80
N PRO A 220 14.59 1.65 17.14
CA PRO A 220 14.59 1.55 15.69
C PRO A 220 13.24 1.09 15.15
N ARG A 221 12.73 1.79 14.14
CA ARG A 221 11.48 1.49 13.42
C ARG A 221 11.71 1.66 11.92
N LEU A 222 10.74 1.20 11.12
CA LEU A 222 10.78 1.32 9.66
C LEU A 222 10.84 2.77 9.16
N PHE A 223 10.60 3.76 10.00
CA PHE A 223 10.53 5.18 9.65
C PHE A 223 11.61 6.05 10.30
N ASN A 224 12.55 5.49 11.07
CA ASN A 224 13.61 6.24 11.73
C ASN A 224 15.02 5.61 11.64
N ASN A 225 15.19 4.51 10.93
CA ASN A 225 16.46 3.84 10.76
C ASN A 225 16.89 3.87 9.30
N TYR A 226 17.70 4.85 8.96
CA TYR A 226 18.05 5.18 7.58
C TYR A 226 19.25 4.39 7.08
N MET A 227 19.18 3.98 5.79
CA MET A 227 20.36 3.51 5.06
C MET A 227 21.20 4.70 4.57
N ASP A 228 22.44 4.46 4.15
CA ASP A 228 23.36 5.49 3.65
C ASP A 228 22.91 6.13 2.33
N TYR A 229 22.21 5.37 1.49
CA TYR A 229 21.71 5.88 0.21
C TYR A 229 20.48 6.77 0.41
N ARG A 230 20.37 7.78 -0.48
CA ARG A 230 19.22 8.67 -0.58
C ARG A 230 18.65 8.57 -1.99
N TYR A 231 17.33 8.68 -2.15
CA TYR A 231 16.72 8.64 -3.46
C TYR A 231 16.74 10.03 -4.13
N SER A 232 16.90 10.03 -5.48
CA SER A 232 16.93 11.24 -6.29
C SER A 232 15.57 11.59 -6.90
N TYR A 233 14.72 10.59 -7.13
CA TYR A 233 13.38 10.74 -7.72
C TYR A 233 12.35 10.02 -6.85
N PRO A 234 11.15 10.60 -6.65
CA PRO A 234 10.17 10.07 -5.70
C PRO A 234 9.39 8.87 -6.26
N PHE A 235 10.10 7.83 -6.66
CA PHE A 235 9.53 6.56 -7.05
C PHE A 235 10.42 5.38 -6.69
N TYR A 236 9.80 4.23 -6.53
CA TYR A 236 10.50 2.96 -6.41
C TYR A 236 9.68 1.84 -7.06
N TYR A 237 10.35 0.76 -7.47
CA TYR A 237 9.69 -0.40 -8.01
C TYR A 237 10.28 -1.68 -7.44
N GLY A 238 9.45 -2.70 -7.28
CA GLY A 238 9.85 -4.06 -6.97
C GLY A 238 9.28 -5.04 -8.00
N ARG A 239 9.73 -6.28 -7.94
CA ARG A 239 9.31 -7.33 -8.86
C ARG A 239 8.66 -8.48 -8.11
N ARG A 240 7.63 -9.04 -8.71
CA ARG A 240 7.07 -10.33 -8.35
C ARG A 240 7.03 -11.21 -9.59
N GLY A 241 8.04 -12.06 -9.73
CA GLY A 241 8.21 -12.84 -10.95
C GLY A 241 8.37 -11.95 -12.20
N LYS A 242 7.40 -12.02 -13.12
CA LYS A 242 7.41 -11.23 -14.37
C LYS A 242 6.67 -9.89 -14.24
N MET A 243 6.13 -9.57 -13.09
CA MET A 243 5.37 -8.33 -12.86
C MET A 243 6.23 -7.30 -12.15
N ALA A 244 6.02 -6.03 -12.50
CA ALA A 244 6.50 -4.87 -11.75
C ALA A 244 5.35 -4.28 -10.94
N TRP A 245 5.64 -3.95 -9.69
CA TRP A 245 4.86 -3.09 -8.82
C TRP A 245 5.68 -1.83 -8.57
N MET A 246 5.16 -0.67 -8.92
CA MET A 246 5.86 0.61 -8.80
C MET A 246 4.97 1.59 -8.04
N LEU A 247 5.57 2.39 -7.19
CA LEU A 247 4.90 3.49 -6.51
C LEU A 247 5.64 4.80 -6.77
N MET A 248 4.89 5.83 -7.18
CA MET A 248 5.39 7.17 -7.53
C MET A 248 4.65 8.21 -6.71
N PHE A 249 5.32 9.31 -6.36
CA PHE A 249 4.77 10.40 -5.56
C PHE A 249 4.94 11.74 -6.28
N GLU A 250 3.96 12.63 -6.09
CA GLU A 250 3.98 13.99 -6.67
C GLU A 250 5.12 14.86 -6.11
N GLN A 251 5.55 14.60 -4.86
CA GLN A 251 6.56 15.40 -4.18
C GLN A 251 7.65 14.52 -3.56
N ALA A 252 8.91 14.91 -3.72
CA ALA A 252 10.05 14.17 -3.20
C ALA A 252 10.29 14.43 -1.70
N GLY A 253 10.38 15.69 -1.28
CA GLY A 253 10.89 16.05 0.06
C GLY A 253 10.15 15.42 1.25
N PRO A 254 8.80 15.41 1.27
CA PRO A 254 8.07 14.88 2.41
C PRO A 254 7.96 13.35 2.48
N VAL A 255 8.12 12.66 1.35
CA VAL A 255 8.01 11.19 1.32
C VAL A 255 9.33 10.53 1.67
N ARG A 256 9.28 9.37 2.29
CA ARG A 256 10.41 8.50 2.57
C ARG A 256 10.02 7.07 2.29
N PHE A 257 10.89 6.32 1.63
CA PHE A 257 10.66 4.91 1.34
C PHE A 257 11.02 4.07 2.55
N SER A 258 10.32 2.97 2.75
CA SER A 258 10.58 2.07 3.87
C SER A 258 10.48 0.62 3.43
N HIS A 259 11.30 -0.24 4.04
CA HIS A 259 11.40 -1.65 3.67
C HIS A 259 11.47 -2.54 4.90
N SER A 260 10.71 -3.64 4.86
CA SER A 260 10.85 -4.75 5.79
C SER A 260 11.06 -6.06 5.03
N PRO A 261 12.16 -6.80 5.27
CA PRO A 261 12.42 -8.06 4.57
C PRO A 261 11.52 -9.20 5.06
N THR A 262 10.80 -9.00 6.17
CA THR A 262 10.02 -10.05 6.85
C THR A 262 8.58 -9.64 7.17
N SER A 263 8.15 -8.42 6.82
CA SER A 263 6.86 -7.87 7.23
C SER A 263 6.61 -7.98 8.76
N GLY A 264 7.66 -7.77 9.57
CA GLY A 264 7.59 -7.88 11.03
C GLY A 264 7.59 -9.29 11.60
N ALA A 265 7.60 -10.34 10.76
CA ALA A 265 7.79 -11.71 11.24
C ALA A 265 9.25 -11.95 11.65
N PRO A 266 9.54 -12.92 12.54
CA PRO A 266 10.91 -13.35 12.79
C PRO A 266 11.61 -13.76 11.48
N VAL A 267 12.92 -13.46 11.38
CA VAL A 267 13.71 -13.84 10.20
C VAL A 267 13.70 -15.35 10.01
N GLY A 268 13.38 -15.81 8.79
CA GLY A 268 13.31 -17.24 8.49
C GLY A 268 13.06 -17.50 7.00
N PRO A 269 13.27 -18.76 6.57
CA PRO A 269 12.96 -19.16 5.22
C PRO A 269 11.46 -18.94 4.92
N GLY A 270 11.17 -18.32 3.78
CA GLY A 270 9.79 -18.11 3.33
C GLY A 270 9.08 -16.90 3.92
N THR A 271 9.77 -16.02 4.67
CA THR A 271 9.22 -14.71 5.03
C THR A 271 9.03 -13.85 3.79
N GLU A 272 7.99 -13.04 3.79
CA GLU A 272 7.60 -12.16 2.70
C GLU A 272 7.83 -10.71 3.11
N PRO A 273 8.27 -9.83 2.17
CA PRO A 273 8.61 -8.45 2.49
C PRO A 273 7.37 -7.57 2.63
N ALA A 274 7.60 -6.36 3.16
CA ALA A 274 6.73 -5.23 2.96
C ALA A 274 7.51 -4.11 2.26
N TRP A 275 6.88 -3.49 1.24
CA TRP A 275 7.37 -2.35 0.49
C TRP A 275 6.55 -1.14 0.87
N ASP A 276 7.11 -0.36 1.74
CA ASP A 276 6.41 0.61 2.55
C ASP A 276 6.86 2.04 2.22
N PHE A 277 6.13 3.01 2.69
CA PHE A 277 6.55 4.41 2.70
C PHE A 277 5.96 5.14 3.90
N HIS A 278 6.59 6.27 4.23
CA HIS A 278 6.01 7.22 5.17
C HIS A 278 6.08 8.64 4.63
N TYR A 279 5.20 9.50 5.14
CA TYR A 279 5.04 10.88 4.70
C TYR A 279 5.04 11.81 5.91
N LEU A 280 5.71 12.95 5.81
CA LEU A 280 5.87 13.91 6.90
C LEU A 280 5.29 15.26 6.52
N PHE A 281 4.40 15.79 7.36
CA PHE A 281 3.93 17.16 7.26
C PHE A 281 4.51 17.96 8.44
N TYR A 282 5.41 18.86 8.14
CA TYR A 282 6.04 19.74 9.13
C TYR A 282 5.21 20.99 9.36
N ASP A 283 5.41 21.63 10.52
CA ASP A 283 4.82 22.91 10.86
C ASP A 283 3.28 22.91 10.72
N TYR A 284 2.66 21.79 11.15
CA TYR A 284 1.22 21.61 11.02
C TYR A 284 0.42 22.59 11.88
N LYS A 285 -0.81 22.89 11.46
CA LYS A 285 -1.79 23.67 12.21
C LYS A 285 -3.10 22.93 12.32
N VAL A 286 -3.70 23.00 13.51
CA VAL A 286 -5.01 22.41 13.76
C VAL A 286 -6.06 22.99 12.82
N GLY A 287 -6.85 22.11 12.20
CA GLY A 287 -7.91 22.49 11.28
C GLY A 287 -7.46 22.75 9.84
N GLU A 288 -6.16 22.84 9.56
CA GLU A 288 -5.67 22.93 8.19
C GLU A 288 -5.66 21.56 7.51
N LYS A 289 -5.87 21.55 6.19
CA LYS A 289 -5.91 20.34 5.38
C LYS A 289 -4.54 20.07 4.77
N TYR A 290 -4.05 18.84 4.96
CA TYR A 290 -2.80 18.31 4.40
C TYR A 290 -3.11 17.14 3.48
N GLY A 291 -2.21 16.83 2.55
CA GLY A 291 -2.40 15.70 1.66
C GLY A 291 -1.26 15.51 0.66
N PHE A 292 -1.32 14.40 -0.05
CA PHE A 292 -0.40 14.07 -1.14
C PHE A 292 -1.10 13.19 -2.17
N LYS A 293 -0.46 13.09 -3.34
CA LYS A 293 -0.86 12.15 -4.39
C LYS A 293 0.26 11.17 -4.68
N ALA A 294 -0.15 9.94 -4.95
CA ALA A 294 0.72 8.87 -5.39
C ALA A 294 0.03 8.06 -6.51
N ARG A 295 0.82 7.40 -7.34
CA ARG A 295 0.33 6.45 -8.33
C ARG A 295 1.01 5.11 -8.15
N LEU A 296 0.19 4.06 -8.02
CA LEU A 296 0.63 2.68 -8.10
C LEU A 296 0.48 2.19 -9.55
N VAL A 297 1.54 1.60 -10.08
CA VAL A 297 1.56 0.91 -11.38
C VAL A 297 1.72 -0.58 -11.12
N TYR A 298 0.86 -1.43 -11.72
CA TYR A 298 1.01 -2.87 -11.65
C TYR A 298 0.88 -3.48 -13.06
N LYS A 299 2.01 -3.85 -13.65
CA LYS A 299 2.12 -4.29 -15.06
C LYS A 299 3.20 -5.35 -15.25
N PRO A 300 3.25 -6.06 -16.40
CA PRO A 300 4.43 -6.83 -16.76
C PRO A 300 5.68 -5.98 -16.75
N PHE A 301 6.76 -6.47 -16.14
CA PHE A 301 8.06 -5.82 -16.17
C PHE A 301 8.68 -5.95 -17.57
N VAL A 302 9.07 -4.85 -18.16
CA VAL A 302 9.74 -4.77 -19.45
C VAL A 302 11.23 -4.49 -19.25
N SER A 303 11.56 -3.30 -18.75
CA SER A 303 12.94 -2.88 -18.49
C SER A 303 12.96 -1.77 -17.42
N ARG A 304 14.15 -1.32 -17.04
CA ARG A 304 14.32 -0.16 -16.14
C ARG A 304 13.99 1.16 -16.84
N GLU A 305 14.22 1.23 -18.14
CA GLU A 305 13.85 2.38 -18.99
C GLU A 305 12.33 2.55 -19.03
N ASP A 306 11.59 1.45 -19.16
CA ASP A 306 10.12 1.44 -19.10
C ASP A 306 9.59 1.91 -17.73
N ILE A 307 10.27 1.59 -16.63
CA ILE A 307 9.94 2.11 -15.29
C ILE A 307 10.16 3.63 -15.23
N ILE A 308 11.24 4.13 -15.83
CA ILE A 308 11.52 5.56 -15.91
C ILE A 308 10.47 6.27 -16.76
N GLU A 309 10.11 5.72 -17.91
CA GLU A 309 9.08 6.29 -18.79
C GLU A 309 7.72 6.42 -18.08
N GLU A 310 7.34 5.46 -17.23
CA GLU A 310 6.12 5.57 -16.41
C GLU A 310 6.17 6.77 -15.47
N TYR A 311 7.31 7.00 -14.81
CA TYR A 311 7.47 8.15 -13.93
C TYR A 311 7.47 9.47 -14.71
N GLU A 312 8.26 9.57 -15.78
CA GLU A 312 8.35 10.76 -16.61
C GLU A 312 6.99 11.14 -17.21
N ASN A 313 6.22 10.15 -17.69
CA ASN A 313 4.90 10.37 -18.28
C ASN A 313 3.88 10.86 -17.25
N TRP A 314 4.00 10.40 -16.00
CA TRP A 314 3.08 10.81 -14.94
C TRP A 314 3.47 12.14 -14.31
N SER A 315 4.74 12.33 -13.98
CA SER A 315 5.24 13.52 -13.28
C SER A 315 5.51 14.71 -14.17
N GLY A 316 5.83 14.46 -15.47
CA GLY A 316 6.37 15.47 -16.39
C GLY A 316 7.84 15.80 -16.13
N GLU A 317 8.48 15.22 -15.12
CA GLU A 317 9.89 15.41 -14.80
C GLU A 317 10.76 14.44 -15.61
N LYS A 318 11.91 14.91 -16.13
CA LYS A 318 12.87 14.05 -16.81
C LYS A 318 13.86 13.44 -15.83
N VAL A 319 14.09 12.13 -15.99
CA VAL A 319 15.04 11.38 -15.19
C VAL A 319 16.41 11.43 -15.88
N GLU A 320 17.40 12.03 -15.21
CA GLU A 320 18.79 11.92 -15.63
C GLU A 320 19.30 10.52 -15.29
N MET A 321 19.52 9.72 -16.32
CA MET A 321 20.08 8.38 -16.17
C MET A 321 21.52 8.44 -15.72
N PRO A 322 21.97 7.49 -14.86
CA PRO A 322 23.35 7.35 -14.48
C PRO A 322 24.24 6.97 -15.67
#